data_d977eec8d10cd5357705db03ef573742
#
_entry.id   d977eec8d10cd5357705db03ef573742
#
_cell.length_a   1.000
_cell.length_b   1.000
_cell.length_c   1.000
_cell.angle_alpha   90.00
_cell.angle_beta   90.00
_cell.angle_gamma   90.00
#
_symmetry.space_group_name_H-M   'P 1'
#
loop_
_entity.id
_entity.type
_entity.pdbx_description
1 polymer ?
#
loop_
_entity_poly.entity_id
_entity_poly.type
_entity_poly.pdbx_seq_one_letter_code
_entity_poly.pdbx_strand_id
1 'polypeptide(L)'
;MLSVSPTSVVRLMTRLPPLIALKAVGVSSLSPPMIDSDPAKLLSVFPAPPRLTVSLPAPLLIVVLKILVVFTVGLVGTMFMVWFERKIVAGLQNRIGPNKAGPFGLLQTLADGMKLIFKEDFMPDRADRWVYRLAPFLAFVPAFLVWAVIPLGGDFRDGNNGMVEWFGHVTQVQLADPPVGILLVLALSSIAVYGIMLAGWASGSKYPLLGAVRASAQMVSYEAALGLSLGAVLLMTGTLSTAGIVAAQGSIGDWNLVATGFVPFAVFLIAATAELNRPPFDLVEAEQELVGGFNTEYAAFGFALFFLAEFMNTITMSGVVVTLFLGGPQPLSIGDWTADIPLIPNGLEGTVWFVLKLFLFLYIYVWIRATLPRLRYDQLMDLGWKVMIPVALGWFLLLAAIQVGRDQDWSIAVVVAITLAVLVVGWALMVAATKVSTRNREREGAAY
;
A
#
# COMPACT_ATOMS: atom_id res chain seq x y z
N MET A 1 -7.88 38.10 13.17
CA MET A 1 -7.97 37.66 14.58
C MET A 1 -9.44 37.51 14.91
N LEU A 2 -10.00 36.33 14.85
CA LEU A 2 -11.32 36.01 15.38
C LEU A 2 -11.13 34.77 16.25
N SER A 3 -11.13 35.01 17.57
CA SER A 3 -11.09 33.96 18.59
C SER A 3 -12.48 33.32 18.65
N VAL A 4 -12.63 32.12 18.12
CA VAL A 4 -13.84 31.31 18.33
C VAL A 4 -13.67 30.59 19.67
N SER A 5 -14.50 30.92 20.63
CA SER A 5 -14.49 30.28 21.96
C SER A 5 -15.09 28.87 21.87
N PRO A 6 -14.61 27.90 22.69
CA PRO A 6 -15.04 26.50 22.66
C PRO A 6 -16.54 26.29 22.96
N THR A 7 -17.23 27.28 23.51
CA THR A 7 -18.64 27.23 23.86
C THR A 7 -19.61 27.38 22.67
N SER A 8 -19.14 27.80 21.51
CA SER A 8 -19.96 27.94 20.30
C SER A 8 -20.20 26.63 19.57
N VAL A 9 -19.26 25.67 19.68
CA VAL A 9 -19.36 24.35 19.00
C VAL A 9 -20.38 23.44 19.69
N VAL A 10 -20.48 23.54 21.03
CA VAL A 10 -21.45 22.73 21.81
C VAL A 10 -22.90 23.16 21.55
N ARG A 11 -23.15 24.44 21.24
CA ARG A 11 -24.50 24.93 20.91
C ARG A 11 -24.99 24.57 19.50
N LEU A 12 -24.09 24.19 18.60
CA LEU A 12 -24.48 23.76 17.25
C LEU A 12 -24.97 22.31 17.22
N MET A 13 -24.50 21.46 18.13
CA MET A 13 -24.89 20.05 18.19
C MET A 13 -26.26 19.81 18.86
N THR A 14 -26.81 20.79 19.58
CA THR A 14 -28.13 20.65 20.25
C THR A 14 -29.32 21.07 19.41
N ARG A 15 -29.14 21.44 18.13
CA ARG A 15 -30.20 21.90 17.22
C ARG A 15 -30.41 21.02 15.98
N LEU A 16 -30.09 19.73 16.04
CA LEU A 16 -30.51 18.81 14.99
C LEU A 16 -31.91 18.25 15.31
N PRO A 17 -32.88 18.29 14.39
CA PRO A 17 -34.22 17.78 14.63
C PRO A 17 -34.21 16.25 14.76
N PRO A 18 -35.09 15.68 15.58
CA PRO A 18 -35.21 14.23 15.72
C PRO A 18 -35.90 13.68 14.46
N LEU A 19 -35.16 13.05 13.60
CA LEU A 19 -35.70 12.35 12.44
C LEU A 19 -35.43 10.86 12.55
N ILE A 20 -36.59 10.14 12.49
CA ILE A 20 -36.78 8.72 12.25
C ILE A 20 -36.77 7.83 13.50
N ALA A 21 -37.91 7.74 14.10
CA ALA A 21 -38.32 6.61 14.92
C ALA A 21 -38.51 5.38 14.03
N LEU A 22 -37.53 4.48 13.99
CA LEU A 22 -37.74 3.09 13.56
C LEU A 22 -38.39 2.34 14.72
N LYS A 23 -39.67 2.04 14.56
CA LYS A 23 -40.39 1.05 15.39
C LYS A 23 -39.72 -0.30 15.18
N ALA A 24 -38.89 -0.72 16.13
CA ALA A 24 -38.37 -2.07 16.20
C ALA A 24 -39.14 -2.83 17.25
N VAL A 25 -39.59 -3.97 16.84
CA VAL A 25 -40.17 -5.13 17.52
C VAL A 25 -39.60 -5.35 18.93
N GLY A 26 -40.50 -5.68 19.86
CA GLY A 26 -40.31 -5.87 21.29
C GLY A 26 -39.06 -6.63 21.71
N VAL A 27 -38.25 -5.95 22.49
CA VAL A 27 -37.37 -6.55 23.49
C VAL A 27 -37.59 -5.73 24.77
N SER A 28 -38.37 -6.31 25.64
CA SER A 28 -38.55 -5.84 27.02
C SER A 28 -37.31 -6.20 27.83
N SER A 29 -36.88 -5.25 28.65
CA SER A 29 -35.91 -5.40 29.75
C SER A 29 -34.42 -5.52 29.42
N LEU A 30 -33.86 -4.43 28.90
CA LEU A 30 -32.46 -4.07 29.19
C LEU A 30 -32.48 -2.60 29.63
N SER A 31 -32.16 -2.36 30.89
CA SER A 31 -31.89 -1.01 31.38
C SER A 31 -30.78 -0.39 30.51
N PRO A 32 -30.93 0.86 30.02
CA PRO A 32 -29.87 1.51 29.26
C PRO A 32 -28.64 1.61 30.16
N PRO A 33 -27.44 1.31 29.62
CA PRO A 33 -26.22 1.59 30.34
C PRO A 33 -26.24 3.07 30.72
N MET A 34 -26.10 3.36 32.02
CA MET A 34 -25.95 4.73 32.51
C MET A 34 -24.72 5.32 31.79
N ILE A 35 -24.97 6.16 30.82
CA ILE A 35 -23.93 7.00 30.25
C ILE A 35 -23.52 7.96 31.36
N ASP A 36 -22.39 7.65 31.99
CA ASP A 36 -21.76 8.51 33.00
C ASP A 36 -21.53 9.86 32.34
N SER A 37 -22.28 10.86 32.74
CA SER A 37 -22.30 12.18 32.14
C SER A 37 -21.08 13.05 32.55
N ASP A 38 -20.05 12.41 33.05
CA ASP A 38 -18.83 13.13 33.42
C ASP A 38 -17.96 13.37 32.16
N PRO A 39 -17.91 14.60 31.65
CA PRO A 39 -17.14 14.95 30.46
C PRO A 39 -15.65 14.70 30.63
N ALA A 40 -15.14 14.57 31.85
CA ALA A 40 -13.74 14.24 32.12
C ALA A 40 -13.40 12.78 31.78
N LYS A 41 -14.34 11.84 31.93
CA LYS A 41 -14.14 10.42 31.56
C LYS A 41 -14.23 10.17 30.06
N LEU A 42 -15.06 10.92 29.33
CA LEU A 42 -15.13 10.84 27.87
C LEU A 42 -13.84 11.35 27.20
N LEU A 43 -13.15 12.30 27.81
CA LEU A 43 -11.87 12.80 27.33
C LEU A 43 -10.69 11.86 27.62
N SER A 44 -10.81 10.92 28.54
CA SER A 44 -9.77 9.95 28.87
C SER A 44 -9.71 8.76 27.89
N VAL A 45 -10.76 8.55 27.10
CA VAL A 45 -10.82 7.51 26.06
C VAL A 45 -10.06 7.93 24.79
N PHE A 46 -9.88 9.23 24.58
CA PHE A 46 -9.02 9.72 23.50
C PHE A 46 -7.70 10.14 24.13
N PRO A 47 -6.58 9.49 23.82
CA PRO A 47 -5.27 10.00 24.23
C PRO A 47 -5.16 11.44 23.74
N ALA A 48 -4.91 12.36 24.66
CA ALA A 48 -4.73 13.78 24.29
C ALA A 48 -3.69 13.86 23.17
N PRO A 49 -3.97 14.61 22.10
CA PRO A 49 -2.98 14.78 21.04
C PRO A 49 -1.67 15.27 21.67
N PRO A 50 -0.52 14.70 21.30
CA PRO A 50 0.76 15.13 21.87
C PRO A 50 0.85 16.64 21.72
N ARG A 51 1.01 17.34 22.86
CA ARG A 51 1.20 18.79 22.84
C ARG A 51 2.47 19.07 22.06
N LEU A 52 2.33 19.53 20.83
CA LEU A 52 3.40 20.08 20.03
C LEU A 52 3.85 21.39 20.72
N THR A 53 4.69 21.26 21.73
CA THR A 53 5.45 22.41 22.26
C THR A 53 6.55 22.69 21.25
N VAL A 54 6.22 23.51 20.26
CA VAL A 54 7.17 23.97 19.26
C VAL A 54 8.12 24.98 19.90
N SER A 55 9.22 24.51 20.47
CA SER A 55 10.36 25.32 20.75
C SER A 55 11.28 25.33 19.51
N LEU A 56 11.20 26.37 18.70
CA LEU A 56 12.08 26.59 17.55
C LEU A 56 13.44 27.09 18.08
N PRO A 57 14.63 26.60 17.60
CA PRO A 57 14.96 26.21 16.21
C PRO A 57 15.40 24.74 16.00
N ALA A 58 15.82 24.00 17.03
CA ALA A 58 16.36 22.65 16.88
C ALA A 58 15.34 21.63 16.30
N PRO A 59 14.05 21.60 16.71
CA PRO A 59 13.09 20.67 16.13
C PRO A 59 12.81 20.93 14.64
N LEU A 60 12.86 22.19 14.18
CA LEU A 60 12.70 22.50 12.76
C LEU A 60 13.86 21.92 11.92
N LEU A 61 15.09 22.03 12.42
CA LEU A 61 16.27 21.45 11.75
C LEU A 61 16.14 19.93 11.62
N ILE A 62 15.68 19.24 12.66
CA ILE A 62 15.46 17.78 12.64
C ILE A 62 14.40 17.42 11.60
N VAL A 63 13.29 18.15 11.51
CA VAL A 63 12.24 17.90 10.50
C VAL A 63 12.78 18.10 9.08
N VAL A 64 13.49 19.20 8.82
CA VAL A 64 14.10 19.48 7.51
C VAL A 64 15.11 18.40 7.13
N LEU A 65 15.96 18.00 8.08
CA LEU A 65 16.93 16.92 7.86
C LEU A 65 16.25 15.59 7.53
N LYS A 66 15.19 15.24 8.25
CA LYS A 66 14.39 14.05 7.96
C LYS A 66 13.79 14.08 6.56
N ILE A 67 13.18 15.21 6.17
CA ILE A 67 12.63 15.37 4.83
C ILE A 67 13.71 15.12 3.78
N LEU A 68 14.86 15.79 3.91
CA LEU A 68 15.97 15.63 2.99
C LEU A 68 16.48 14.18 2.94
N VAL A 69 16.68 13.55 4.09
CA VAL A 69 17.16 12.16 4.17
C VAL A 69 16.15 11.20 3.53
N VAL A 70 14.88 11.25 3.93
CA VAL A 70 13.84 10.32 3.46
C VAL A 70 13.66 10.43 1.94
N PHE A 71 13.54 11.64 1.40
CA PHE A 71 13.38 11.81 -0.05
C PHE A 71 14.67 11.51 -0.82
N THR A 72 15.85 11.84 -0.29
CA THR A 72 17.12 11.45 -0.91
C THR A 72 17.28 9.94 -0.94
N VAL A 73 16.98 9.25 0.15
CA VAL A 73 17.01 7.77 0.21
C VAL A 73 16.03 7.18 -0.80
N GLY A 74 14.82 7.74 -0.95
CA GLY A 74 13.86 7.33 -1.96
C GLY A 74 14.41 7.49 -3.39
N LEU A 75 14.97 8.65 -3.74
CA LEU A 75 15.57 8.91 -5.05
C LEU A 75 16.77 8.01 -5.34
N VAL A 76 17.70 7.90 -4.40
CA VAL A 76 18.87 7.02 -4.53
C VAL A 76 18.43 5.56 -4.61
N GLY A 77 17.40 5.18 -3.84
CA GLY A 77 16.80 3.85 -3.89
C GLY A 77 16.24 3.53 -5.28
N THR A 78 15.54 4.45 -5.93
CA THR A 78 15.03 4.23 -7.30
C THR A 78 16.16 4.08 -8.31
N MET A 79 17.20 4.91 -8.22
CA MET A 79 18.40 4.78 -9.07
C MET A 79 19.06 3.42 -8.87
N PHE A 80 19.20 3.00 -7.63
CA PHE A 80 19.74 1.69 -7.27
C PHE A 80 18.86 0.54 -7.78
N MET A 81 17.55 0.65 -7.64
CA MET A 81 16.60 -0.40 -8.07
C MET A 81 16.68 -0.64 -9.59
N VAL A 82 16.78 0.41 -10.41
CA VAL A 82 16.93 0.28 -11.86
C VAL A 82 18.23 -0.47 -12.21
N TRP A 83 19.35 -0.14 -11.53
CA TRP A 83 20.62 -0.84 -11.71
C TRP A 83 20.53 -2.30 -11.24
N PHE A 84 19.96 -2.52 -10.05
CA PHE A 84 19.80 -3.82 -9.41
C PHE A 84 19.00 -4.78 -10.29
N GLU A 85 17.86 -4.34 -10.81
CA GLU A 85 17.02 -5.12 -11.71
C GLU A 85 17.77 -5.52 -12.98
N ARG A 86 18.43 -4.54 -13.67
CA ARG A 86 19.21 -4.81 -14.88
C ARG A 86 20.35 -5.78 -14.62
N LYS A 87 20.97 -5.73 -13.44
CA LYS A 87 22.08 -6.61 -13.07
C LYS A 87 21.64 -8.04 -12.79
N ILE A 88 20.54 -8.21 -12.04
CA ILE A 88 19.99 -9.53 -11.73
C ILE A 88 19.43 -10.21 -12.98
N VAL A 89 18.62 -9.51 -13.78
CA VAL A 89 18.06 -10.05 -15.00
C VAL A 89 19.19 -10.46 -15.99
N ALA A 90 20.24 -9.65 -16.09
CA ALA A 90 21.40 -10.01 -16.90
C ALA A 90 22.09 -11.29 -16.40
N GLY A 91 22.26 -11.44 -15.08
CA GLY A 91 22.79 -12.66 -14.46
C GLY A 91 21.93 -13.89 -14.73
N LEU A 92 20.61 -13.77 -14.62
CA LEU A 92 19.66 -14.85 -14.93
C LEU A 92 19.69 -15.25 -16.41
N GLN A 93 20.03 -14.31 -17.30
CA GLN A 93 20.16 -14.54 -18.75
C GLN A 93 21.60 -14.91 -19.19
N ASN A 94 22.52 -15.16 -18.25
CA ASN A 94 23.94 -15.44 -18.53
C ASN A 94 24.64 -14.36 -19.39
N ARG A 95 24.27 -13.09 -19.19
CA ARG A 95 24.90 -11.94 -19.86
C ARG A 95 25.42 -10.93 -18.86
N ILE A 96 26.37 -10.08 -19.30
CA ILE A 96 26.92 -9.03 -18.47
C ILE A 96 25.93 -7.85 -18.46
N GLY A 97 25.44 -7.48 -17.27
CA GLY A 97 24.65 -6.27 -17.07
C GLY A 97 25.46 -4.98 -17.14
N PRO A 98 24.90 -3.82 -16.75
CA PRO A 98 25.63 -2.54 -16.74
C PRO A 98 26.96 -2.67 -16.01
N ASN A 99 28.07 -2.25 -16.65
CA ASN A 99 29.43 -2.43 -16.09
C ASN A 99 30.38 -1.27 -16.36
N LYS A 100 30.09 -0.36 -17.31
CA LYS A 100 31.03 0.67 -17.74
C LYS A 100 30.84 2.03 -17.07
N ALA A 101 29.62 2.41 -16.70
CA ALA A 101 29.33 3.70 -16.09
C ALA A 101 29.58 3.65 -14.57
N GLY A 102 30.74 4.08 -14.11
CA GLY A 102 31.19 4.02 -12.73
C GLY A 102 31.51 2.61 -12.22
N PRO A 103 31.81 2.44 -10.91
CA PRO A 103 32.06 1.13 -10.32
C PRO A 103 30.88 0.19 -10.54
N PHE A 104 31.15 -0.97 -11.15
CA PHE A 104 30.12 -1.99 -11.44
C PHE A 104 28.89 -1.50 -12.24
N GLY A 105 28.97 -0.32 -12.88
CA GLY A 105 27.88 0.26 -13.65
C GLY A 105 26.81 0.99 -12.80
N LEU A 106 27.09 1.32 -11.55
CA LEU A 106 26.14 2.00 -10.64
C LEU A 106 25.66 3.36 -11.15
N LEU A 107 26.53 4.10 -11.87
CA LEU A 107 26.18 5.41 -12.42
C LEU A 107 25.40 5.33 -13.74
N GLN A 108 25.06 4.14 -14.23
CA GLN A 108 24.31 3.99 -15.48
C GLN A 108 22.93 4.64 -15.41
N THR A 109 22.21 4.49 -14.29
CA THR A 109 20.90 5.11 -14.12
C THR A 109 20.98 6.63 -14.10
N LEU A 110 22.03 7.19 -13.50
CA LEU A 110 22.26 8.63 -13.52
C LEU A 110 22.53 9.13 -14.95
N ALA A 111 23.35 8.40 -15.71
CA ALA A 111 23.62 8.72 -17.11
C ALA A 111 22.34 8.66 -17.97
N ASP A 112 21.49 7.65 -17.74
CA ASP A 112 20.20 7.52 -18.43
C ASP A 112 19.25 8.68 -18.04
N GLY A 113 19.22 9.08 -16.78
CA GLY A 113 18.46 10.24 -16.30
C GLY A 113 18.95 11.55 -16.93
N MET A 114 20.26 11.79 -16.95
CA MET A 114 20.82 12.97 -17.60
C MET A 114 20.47 13.02 -19.09
N LYS A 115 20.57 11.90 -19.79
CA LYS A 115 20.16 11.80 -21.20
C LYS A 115 18.70 12.23 -21.41
N LEU A 116 17.79 11.82 -20.53
CA LEU A 116 16.38 12.18 -20.61
C LEU A 116 16.13 13.67 -20.32
N ILE A 117 16.89 14.30 -19.44
CA ILE A 117 16.80 15.75 -19.15
C ILE A 117 17.22 16.59 -20.36
N PHE A 118 18.28 16.18 -21.07
CA PHE A 118 18.80 16.91 -22.24
C PHE A 118 18.16 16.51 -23.56
N LYS A 119 17.27 15.51 -23.55
CA LYS A 119 16.52 15.09 -24.73
C LYS A 119 15.45 16.13 -25.07
N GLU A 120 15.19 16.33 -26.36
CA GLU A 120 14.11 17.18 -26.82
C GLU A 120 12.76 16.70 -26.28
N ASP A 121 12.02 17.63 -25.71
CA ASP A 121 10.66 17.41 -25.22
C ASP A 121 9.69 17.94 -26.27
N PHE A 122 8.87 17.05 -26.81
CA PHE A 122 7.84 17.43 -27.77
C PHE A 122 6.45 17.04 -27.22
N MET A 123 5.47 17.81 -27.60
CA MET A 123 4.08 17.56 -27.22
C MET A 123 3.24 17.45 -28.50
N PRO A 124 2.40 16.41 -28.64
CA PRO A 124 1.53 16.24 -29.79
C PRO A 124 0.58 17.46 -29.96
N ASP A 125 0.29 17.85 -31.19
CA ASP A 125 -0.58 19.00 -31.48
C ASP A 125 -1.99 18.86 -30.96
N ARG A 126 -2.48 17.60 -30.83
CA ARG A 126 -3.83 17.27 -30.35
C ARG A 126 -3.88 17.06 -28.83
N ALA A 127 -2.76 17.20 -28.13
CA ALA A 127 -2.72 17.00 -26.69
C ALA A 127 -3.31 18.19 -25.93
N ASP A 128 -4.04 17.90 -24.84
CA ASP A 128 -4.40 18.92 -23.85
C ASP A 128 -3.19 19.32 -23.02
N ARG A 129 -2.68 20.53 -23.23
CA ARG A 129 -1.40 21.02 -22.69
C ARG A 129 -1.32 20.95 -21.16
N TRP A 130 -2.39 21.32 -20.49
CA TRP A 130 -2.40 21.38 -19.02
C TRP A 130 -2.45 19.99 -18.41
N VAL A 131 -3.37 19.16 -18.89
CA VAL A 131 -3.54 17.79 -18.38
C VAL A 131 -2.33 16.92 -18.75
N TYR A 132 -1.80 17.07 -19.98
CA TYR A 132 -0.60 16.36 -20.42
C TYR A 132 0.60 16.61 -19.51
N ARG A 133 0.84 17.86 -19.08
CA ARG A 133 1.92 18.21 -18.17
C ARG A 133 1.64 17.81 -16.72
N LEU A 134 0.38 17.83 -16.28
CA LEU A 134 -0.01 17.49 -14.91
C LEU A 134 0.06 15.98 -14.63
N ALA A 135 -0.28 15.15 -15.62
CA ALA A 135 -0.42 13.71 -15.45
C ALA A 135 0.84 13.01 -14.88
N PRO A 136 2.08 13.27 -15.36
CA PRO A 136 3.29 12.69 -14.79
C PRO A 136 3.50 13.03 -13.31
N PHE A 137 3.14 14.27 -12.91
CA PHE A 137 3.26 14.68 -11.50
C PHE A 137 2.22 13.99 -10.61
N LEU A 138 1.01 13.74 -11.13
CA LEU A 138 -0.01 12.99 -10.39
C LEU A 138 0.38 11.52 -10.17
N ALA A 139 1.18 10.94 -11.04
CA ALA A 139 1.75 9.62 -10.82
C ALA A 139 2.96 9.65 -9.87
N PHE A 140 3.85 10.63 -10.04
CA PHE A 140 5.13 10.72 -9.33
C PHE A 140 4.98 11.16 -7.86
N VAL A 141 4.23 12.24 -7.59
CA VAL A 141 4.14 12.83 -6.25
C VAL A 141 3.53 11.86 -5.22
N PRO A 142 2.41 11.17 -5.51
CA PRO A 142 1.86 10.20 -4.58
C PRO A 142 2.83 9.06 -4.23
N ALA A 143 3.57 8.54 -5.20
CA ALA A 143 4.54 7.46 -4.98
C ALA A 143 5.62 7.85 -3.95
N PHE A 144 6.07 9.10 -3.96
CA PHE A 144 7.01 9.63 -2.98
C PHE A 144 6.36 9.96 -1.63
N LEU A 145 5.12 10.46 -1.63
CA LEU A 145 4.42 10.80 -0.39
C LEU A 145 4.10 9.55 0.45
N VAL A 146 3.80 8.43 -0.17
CA VAL A 146 3.60 7.16 0.55
C VAL A 146 4.86 6.75 1.31
N TRP A 147 6.05 7.00 0.72
CA TRP A 147 7.33 6.71 1.37
C TRP A 147 7.51 7.45 2.70
N ALA A 148 6.92 8.64 2.84
CA ALA A 148 6.98 9.42 4.07
C ALA A 148 6.27 8.77 5.27
N VAL A 149 5.33 7.87 5.02
CA VAL A 149 4.51 7.20 6.04
C VAL A 149 5.09 5.84 6.46
N ILE A 150 6.12 5.35 5.76
CA ILE A 150 6.76 4.07 6.07
C ILE A 150 7.78 4.25 7.20
N PRO A 151 7.71 3.45 8.29
CA PRO A 151 8.71 3.44 9.35
C PRO A 151 10.01 2.81 8.84
N LEU A 152 11.02 3.65 8.59
CA LEU A 152 12.31 3.23 8.04
C LEU A 152 13.26 2.66 9.09
N GLY A 153 12.97 2.85 10.36
CA GLY A 153 13.82 2.42 11.47
C GLY A 153 13.21 2.82 12.80
N GLY A 154 14.00 2.80 13.84
CA GLY A 154 13.58 3.14 15.20
C GLY A 154 13.64 1.93 16.13
N ASP A 155 13.49 2.19 17.40
CA ASP A 155 13.45 1.17 18.44
C ASP A 155 12.00 0.86 18.80
N PHE A 156 11.55 -0.35 18.53
CA PHE A 156 10.21 -0.83 18.85
C PHE A 156 10.20 -1.80 20.05
N ARG A 157 11.36 -1.97 20.72
CA ARG A 157 11.47 -2.79 21.92
C ARG A 157 10.85 -2.05 23.10
N ASP A 158 10.41 -2.79 24.09
CA ASP A 158 9.90 -2.29 25.36
C ASP A 158 8.77 -1.22 25.25
N GLY A 159 7.99 -1.28 24.16
CA GLY A 159 6.88 -0.33 23.93
C GLY A 159 7.31 1.05 23.44
N ASN A 160 8.53 1.20 22.96
CA ASN A 160 9.12 2.49 22.56
C ASN A 160 8.57 3.04 21.23
N ASN A 161 7.70 2.29 20.51
CA ASN A 161 6.99 2.72 19.29
C ASN A 161 7.86 3.38 18.21
N GLY A 162 9.10 2.90 18.03
CA GLY A 162 10.02 3.45 17.02
C GLY A 162 10.67 4.77 17.38
N MET A 163 10.59 5.20 18.65
CA MET A 163 11.21 6.44 19.09
C MET A 163 12.71 6.27 19.27
N VAL A 164 13.45 7.27 18.82
CA VAL A 164 14.91 7.38 18.94
C VAL A 164 15.28 8.79 19.38
N GLU A 165 16.30 8.90 20.20
CA GLU A 165 16.82 10.20 20.62
C GLU A 165 17.88 10.70 19.62
N TRP A 166 17.59 11.84 18.97
CA TRP A 166 18.52 12.54 18.09
C TRP A 166 18.76 13.95 18.61
N PHE A 167 20.01 14.31 18.84
CA PHE A 167 20.42 15.64 19.32
C PHE A 167 19.67 16.10 20.58
N GLY A 168 19.39 15.17 21.52
CA GLY A 168 18.63 15.49 22.74
C GLY A 168 17.11 15.62 22.53
N HIS A 169 16.58 15.27 21.36
CA HIS A 169 15.15 15.28 21.07
C HIS A 169 14.65 13.87 20.70
N VAL A 170 13.58 13.44 21.35
CA VAL A 170 12.93 12.17 21.04
C VAL A 170 12.13 12.32 19.75
N THR A 171 12.39 11.43 18.79
CA THR A 171 11.76 11.48 17.46
C THR A 171 11.66 10.08 16.85
N GLN A 172 10.71 9.85 15.93
CA GLN A 172 10.60 8.59 15.18
C GLN A 172 11.50 8.63 13.94
N VAL A 173 12.00 7.47 13.48
CA VAL A 173 12.71 7.32 12.20
C VAL A 173 11.68 7.13 11.07
N GLN A 174 10.70 8.00 11.04
CA GLN A 174 9.59 8.08 10.11
C GLN A 174 9.29 9.57 9.90
N LEU A 175 8.87 9.98 8.72
CA LEU A 175 8.60 11.39 8.47
C LEU A 175 7.25 11.80 9.05
N ALA A 176 6.23 10.98 8.88
CA ALA A 176 4.88 11.21 9.41
C ALA A 176 4.22 9.88 9.81
N ASP A 177 3.57 9.86 10.97
CA ASP A 177 2.71 8.76 11.40
C ASP A 177 1.30 9.28 11.72
N PRO A 178 0.47 9.54 10.70
CA PRO A 178 -0.90 9.92 10.93
C PRO A 178 -1.70 8.75 11.53
N PRO A 179 -2.70 9.01 12.39
CA PRO A 179 -3.52 7.95 13.00
C PRO A 179 -4.28 7.10 11.97
N VAL A 180 -4.38 7.56 10.73
CA VAL A 180 -5.00 6.88 9.59
C VAL A 180 -3.97 6.57 8.48
N GLY A 181 -2.72 6.25 8.84
CA GLY A 181 -1.59 6.10 7.92
C GLY A 181 -1.88 5.15 6.76
N ILE A 182 -2.49 4.01 7.01
CA ILE A 182 -2.82 3.03 5.96
C ILE A 182 -3.89 3.55 4.99
N LEU A 183 -4.89 4.29 5.46
CA LEU A 183 -5.88 4.91 4.57
C LEU A 183 -5.25 5.99 3.70
N LEU A 184 -4.26 6.72 4.23
CA LEU A 184 -3.49 7.67 3.44
C LEU A 184 -2.69 6.98 2.33
N VAL A 185 -2.08 5.81 2.62
CA VAL A 185 -1.38 5.00 1.59
C VAL A 185 -2.35 4.64 0.46
N LEU A 186 -3.53 4.10 0.77
CA LEU A 186 -4.54 3.75 -0.23
C LEU A 186 -5.03 4.98 -1.01
N ALA A 187 -5.30 6.10 -0.33
CA ALA A 187 -5.75 7.32 -1.00
C ALA A 187 -4.70 7.88 -1.98
N LEU A 188 -3.42 7.84 -1.62
CA LEU A 188 -2.33 8.29 -2.49
C LEU A 188 -2.16 7.34 -3.68
N SER A 189 -2.28 6.03 -3.48
CA SER A 189 -2.24 5.03 -4.55
C SER A 189 -3.39 5.27 -5.55
N SER A 190 -4.61 5.48 -5.07
CA SER A 190 -5.76 5.83 -5.93
C SER A 190 -5.54 7.11 -6.74
N ILE A 191 -4.87 8.14 -6.18
CA ILE A 191 -4.52 9.37 -6.91
C ILE A 191 -3.54 9.08 -8.05
N ALA A 192 -2.57 8.17 -7.85
CA ALA A 192 -1.61 7.80 -8.89
C ALA A 192 -2.30 7.17 -10.12
N VAL A 193 -3.41 6.44 -9.94
CA VAL A 193 -4.22 5.88 -11.04
C VAL A 193 -4.74 6.96 -11.96
N TYR A 194 -5.18 8.11 -11.40
CA TYR A 194 -5.63 9.26 -12.21
C TYR A 194 -4.48 9.83 -13.04
N GLY A 195 -3.24 9.80 -12.56
CA GLY A 195 -2.07 10.22 -13.33
C GLY A 195 -1.94 9.43 -14.64
N ILE A 196 -2.09 8.11 -14.58
CA ILE A 196 -2.02 7.21 -15.75
C ILE A 196 -3.22 7.41 -16.68
N MET A 197 -4.43 7.47 -16.11
CA MET A 197 -5.65 7.67 -16.90
C MET A 197 -5.64 9.00 -17.67
N LEU A 198 -5.26 10.08 -17.00
CA LEU A 198 -5.18 11.41 -17.58
C LEU A 198 -4.05 11.50 -18.63
N ALA A 199 -2.95 10.80 -18.45
CA ALA A 199 -1.87 10.74 -19.42
C ALA A 199 -2.35 10.20 -20.78
N GLY A 200 -3.05 9.07 -20.77
CA GLY A 200 -3.58 8.50 -22.00
C GLY A 200 -4.68 9.36 -22.63
N TRP A 201 -5.56 9.94 -21.80
CA TRP A 201 -6.62 10.82 -22.30
C TRP A 201 -6.07 12.11 -22.92
N ALA A 202 -5.11 12.74 -22.25
CA ALA A 202 -4.52 14.00 -22.68
C ALA A 202 -3.67 13.88 -23.95
N SER A 203 -3.18 12.70 -24.28
CA SER A 203 -2.32 12.44 -25.45
C SER A 203 -3.01 12.62 -26.79
N GLY A 204 -4.37 12.64 -26.83
CA GLY A 204 -5.15 12.84 -28.06
C GLY A 204 -4.99 11.73 -29.10
N SER A 205 -4.45 10.55 -28.72
CA SER A 205 -4.20 9.39 -29.56
C SER A 205 -4.98 8.17 -29.05
N LYS A 206 -5.34 7.25 -29.96
CA LYS A 206 -6.15 6.07 -29.62
C LYS A 206 -5.37 5.04 -28.79
N TYR A 207 -4.10 4.82 -29.10
CA TYR A 207 -3.28 3.80 -28.41
C TYR A 207 -2.99 4.16 -26.94
N PRO A 208 -2.54 5.38 -26.63
CA PRO A 208 -2.41 5.83 -25.25
C PRO A 208 -3.70 5.77 -24.45
N LEU A 209 -4.84 6.16 -25.07
CA LEU A 209 -6.13 6.11 -24.39
C LEU A 209 -6.52 4.66 -24.04
N LEU A 210 -6.39 3.72 -24.97
CA LEU A 210 -6.69 2.31 -24.72
C LEU A 210 -5.75 1.72 -23.64
N GLY A 211 -4.46 2.07 -23.70
CA GLY A 211 -3.48 1.65 -22.69
C GLY A 211 -3.84 2.18 -21.29
N ALA A 212 -4.18 3.46 -21.19
CA ALA A 212 -4.56 4.08 -19.92
C ALA A 212 -5.85 3.49 -19.33
N VAL A 213 -6.88 3.24 -20.15
CA VAL A 213 -8.14 2.61 -19.70
C VAL A 213 -7.87 1.20 -19.18
N ARG A 214 -7.06 0.40 -19.88
CA ARG A 214 -6.69 -0.96 -19.45
C ARG A 214 -5.90 -0.94 -18.14
N ALA A 215 -4.92 -0.03 -18.01
CA ALA A 215 -4.15 0.17 -16.79
C ALA A 215 -5.03 0.55 -15.60
N SER A 216 -5.87 1.57 -15.77
CA SER A 216 -6.74 2.05 -14.70
C SER A 216 -7.75 0.98 -14.27
N ALA A 217 -8.33 0.23 -15.22
CA ALA A 217 -9.23 -0.88 -14.91
C ALA A 217 -8.52 -1.99 -14.12
N GLN A 218 -7.27 -2.31 -14.45
CA GLN A 218 -6.44 -3.25 -13.71
C GLN A 218 -6.19 -2.75 -12.28
N MET A 219 -5.64 -1.55 -12.11
CA MET A 219 -5.28 -0.99 -10.82
C MET A 219 -6.49 -0.92 -9.89
N VAL A 220 -7.62 -0.34 -10.32
CA VAL A 220 -8.85 -0.24 -9.52
C VAL A 220 -9.40 -1.61 -9.12
N SER A 221 -9.34 -2.61 -10.02
CA SER A 221 -9.82 -3.95 -9.72
C SER A 221 -8.99 -4.64 -8.64
N TYR A 222 -7.67 -4.49 -8.68
CA TYR A 222 -6.77 -5.10 -7.71
C TYR A 222 -6.67 -4.30 -6.41
N GLU A 223 -6.92 -2.99 -6.42
CA GLU A 223 -7.03 -2.16 -5.23
C GLU A 223 -8.13 -2.66 -4.28
N ALA A 224 -9.24 -3.17 -4.81
CA ALA A 224 -10.30 -3.78 -4.00
C ALA A 224 -9.81 -5.03 -3.24
N ALA A 225 -9.05 -5.92 -3.90
CA ALA A 225 -8.47 -7.10 -3.26
C ALA A 225 -7.38 -6.72 -2.24
N LEU A 226 -6.57 -5.72 -2.56
CA LEU A 226 -5.55 -5.15 -1.68
C LEU A 226 -6.18 -4.55 -0.43
N GLY A 227 -7.24 -3.75 -0.56
CA GLY A 227 -7.98 -3.18 0.57
C GLY A 227 -8.58 -4.25 1.49
N LEU A 228 -9.12 -5.35 0.96
CA LEU A 228 -9.63 -6.47 1.76
C LEU A 228 -8.50 -7.19 2.53
N SER A 229 -7.34 -7.38 1.91
CA SER A 229 -6.19 -7.99 2.59
C SER A 229 -5.64 -7.10 3.70
N LEU A 230 -5.62 -5.77 3.48
CA LEU A 230 -5.32 -4.78 4.52
C LEU A 230 -6.32 -4.82 5.66
N GLY A 231 -7.63 -4.94 5.34
CA GLY A 231 -8.68 -5.08 6.34
C GLY A 231 -8.42 -6.25 7.30
N ALA A 232 -7.89 -7.37 6.82
CA ALA A 232 -7.49 -8.50 7.65
C ALA A 232 -6.37 -8.15 8.65
N VAL A 233 -5.37 -7.39 8.21
CA VAL A 233 -4.28 -6.90 9.07
C VAL A 233 -4.83 -5.93 10.12
N LEU A 234 -5.66 -4.97 9.70
CA LEU A 234 -6.25 -3.97 10.59
C LEU A 234 -7.17 -4.58 11.65
N LEU A 235 -7.89 -5.63 11.29
CA LEU A 235 -8.73 -6.38 12.23
C LEU A 235 -7.92 -7.00 13.36
N MET A 236 -6.72 -7.52 13.06
CA MET A 236 -5.86 -8.16 14.05
C MET A 236 -5.06 -7.16 14.89
N THR A 237 -4.59 -6.07 14.29
CA THR A 237 -3.73 -5.07 14.97
C THR A 237 -4.53 -3.99 15.71
N GLY A 238 -5.79 -3.74 15.31
CA GLY A 238 -6.66 -2.73 15.93
C GLY A 238 -6.24 -1.28 15.69
N THR A 239 -5.24 -1.02 14.82
CA THR A 239 -4.71 0.33 14.56
C THR A 239 -4.50 0.58 13.08
N LEU A 240 -4.66 1.85 12.64
CA LEU A 240 -4.40 2.31 11.28
C LEU A 240 -3.04 3.03 11.15
N SER A 241 -2.34 3.27 12.28
CA SER A 241 -1.00 3.84 12.31
C SER A 241 0.02 2.80 11.85
N THR A 242 0.94 3.19 10.98
CA THR A 242 1.99 2.29 10.48
C THR A 242 2.99 1.91 11.57
N ALA A 243 3.36 2.83 12.46
CA ALA A 243 4.20 2.53 13.61
C ALA A 243 3.47 1.62 14.62
N GLY A 244 2.17 1.85 14.86
CA GLY A 244 1.36 0.98 15.72
C GLY A 244 1.24 -0.45 15.17
N ILE A 245 1.09 -0.63 13.86
CA ILE A 245 1.07 -1.96 13.23
C ILE A 245 2.42 -2.67 13.42
N VAL A 246 3.53 -1.96 13.28
CA VAL A 246 4.87 -2.52 13.55
C VAL A 246 5.01 -2.89 15.02
N ALA A 247 4.61 -2.03 15.95
CA ALA A 247 4.69 -2.30 17.38
C ALA A 247 3.91 -3.55 17.81
N ALA A 248 2.79 -3.85 17.14
CA ALA A 248 1.99 -5.05 17.40
C ALA A 248 2.66 -6.36 16.95
N GLN A 249 3.75 -6.30 16.16
CA GLN A 249 4.45 -7.44 15.56
C GLN A 249 5.78 -7.77 16.26
N GLY A 250 5.81 -7.88 17.59
CA GLY A 250 7.00 -7.98 18.41
C GLY A 250 7.89 -9.21 18.15
N SER A 251 7.32 -10.36 17.81
CA SER A 251 8.05 -11.58 17.48
C SER A 251 7.62 -12.17 16.14
N ILE A 252 8.38 -13.12 15.59
CA ILE A 252 8.00 -13.79 14.32
C ILE A 252 6.63 -14.47 14.45
N GLY A 253 6.27 -14.97 15.64
CA GLY A 253 4.95 -15.55 15.91
C GLY A 253 3.82 -14.53 15.82
N ASP A 254 4.09 -13.27 16.15
CA ASP A 254 3.12 -12.17 16.14
C ASP A 254 3.10 -11.42 14.81
N TRP A 255 3.99 -11.75 13.86
CA TRP A 255 3.96 -11.15 12.55
C TRP A 255 2.59 -11.38 11.89
N ASN A 256 2.05 -10.35 11.28
CA ASN A 256 0.78 -10.47 10.60
C ASN A 256 0.76 -11.55 9.50
N LEU A 257 1.93 -11.88 8.95
CA LEU A 257 2.11 -13.05 8.07
C LEU A 257 1.61 -14.35 8.73
N VAL A 258 1.86 -14.52 10.03
CA VAL A 258 1.47 -15.71 10.82
C VAL A 258 0.12 -15.49 11.47
N ALA A 259 -0.09 -14.34 12.11
CA ALA A 259 -1.30 -14.02 12.88
C ALA A 259 -2.57 -13.97 12.00
N THR A 260 -2.48 -13.41 10.79
CA THR A 260 -3.60 -13.40 9.83
C THR A 260 -3.66 -14.65 8.96
N GLY A 261 -2.65 -15.52 9.03
CA GLY A 261 -2.43 -16.61 8.09
C GLY A 261 -1.84 -16.12 6.76
N PHE A 262 -1.35 -17.04 5.96
CA PHE A 262 -0.62 -16.72 4.73
C PHE A 262 -1.49 -16.09 3.62
N VAL A 263 -2.82 -16.29 3.67
CA VAL A 263 -3.73 -15.90 2.57
C VAL A 263 -3.78 -14.38 2.35
N PRO A 264 -3.97 -13.51 3.39
CA PRO A 264 -3.94 -12.06 3.18
C PRO A 264 -2.62 -11.56 2.62
N PHE A 265 -1.50 -12.11 3.06
CA PHE A 265 -0.18 -11.79 2.53
C PHE A 265 -0.05 -12.17 1.04
N ALA A 266 -0.47 -13.36 0.66
CA ALA A 266 -0.42 -13.81 -0.74
C ALA A 266 -1.31 -12.94 -1.63
N VAL A 267 -2.55 -12.64 -1.19
CA VAL A 267 -3.46 -11.74 -1.90
C VAL A 267 -2.85 -10.35 -2.03
N PHE A 268 -2.28 -9.81 -0.94
CA PHE A 268 -1.63 -8.50 -0.96
C PHE A 268 -0.47 -8.46 -1.95
N LEU A 269 0.43 -9.46 -1.92
CA LEU A 269 1.61 -9.50 -2.79
C LEU A 269 1.21 -9.57 -4.27
N ILE A 270 0.21 -10.39 -4.62
CA ILE A 270 -0.30 -10.49 -6.00
C ILE A 270 -0.98 -9.17 -6.41
N ALA A 271 -1.82 -8.59 -5.54
CA ALA A 271 -2.52 -7.34 -5.83
C ALA A 271 -1.54 -6.17 -5.98
N ALA A 272 -0.54 -6.07 -5.10
CA ALA A 272 0.52 -5.07 -5.19
C ALA A 272 1.33 -5.21 -6.49
N THR A 273 1.66 -6.46 -6.92
CA THR A 273 2.35 -6.67 -8.20
C THR A 273 1.51 -6.20 -9.38
N ALA A 274 0.19 -6.42 -9.34
CA ALA A 274 -0.73 -5.96 -10.37
C ALA A 274 -0.90 -4.43 -10.37
N GLU A 275 -0.87 -3.79 -9.21
CA GLU A 275 -0.93 -2.33 -9.06
C GLU A 275 0.35 -1.65 -9.58
N LEU A 276 1.50 -2.31 -9.44
CA LEU A 276 2.78 -1.85 -9.99
C LEU A 276 2.86 -1.94 -11.51
N ASN A 277 1.88 -2.52 -12.19
CA ASN A 277 1.90 -2.81 -13.64
C ASN A 277 3.16 -3.58 -14.09
N ARG A 278 3.71 -4.41 -13.19
CA ARG A 278 4.93 -5.20 -13.46
C ARG A 278 4.59 -6.62 -13.92
N PRO A 279 5.42 -7.26 -14.74
CA PRO A 279 5.22 -8.67 -15.07
C PRO A 279 5.02 -9.56 -13.83
N PRO A 280 4.06 -10.47 -13.83
CA PRO A 280 3.28 -11.00 -14.96
C PRO A 280 2.07 -10.16 -15.40
N PHE A 281 1.78 -9.04 -14.75
CA PHE A 281 0.61 -8.18 -14.96
C PHE A 281 0.90 -6.92 -15.81
N ASP A 282 2.01 -6.88 -16.53
CA ASP A 282 2.45 -5.78 -17.38
C ASP A 282 1.71 -5.77 -18.73
N LEU A 283 0.44 -5.38 -18.70
CA LEU A 283 -0.41 -5.26 -19.89
C LEU A 283 -0.45 -3.85 -20.46
N VAL A 284 0.10 -2.91 -19.73
CA VAL A 284 0.10 -1.48 -20.07
C VAL A 284 1.16 -1.19 -21.11
N GLU A 285 2.36 -1.76 -20.95
CA GLU A 285 3.51 -1.63 -21.85
C GLU A 285 3.59 -2.75 -22.88
N ALA A 286 2.44 -3.38 -23.21
CA ALA A 286 2.39 -4.45 -24.21
C ALA A 286 2.79 -3.90 -25.58
N GLU A 287 4.09 -3.82 -25.88
CA GLU A 287 4.61 -3.39 -27.19
C GLU A 287 3.96 -4.13 -28.36
N GLN A 288 3.57 -5.40 -28.12
CA GLN A 288 2.94 -6.26 -29.12
C GLN A 288 1.47 -5.87 -29.40
N GLU A 289 0.78 -5.20 -28.45
CA GLU A 289 -0.63 -4.87 -28.56
C GLU A 289 -0.88 -3.35 -28.69
N LEU A 290 -0.16 -2.52 -27.93
CA LEU A 290 -0.45 -1.10 -27.70
C LEU A 290 0.76 -0.18 -27.93
N VAL A 291 1.81 -0.65 -28.56
CA VAL A 291 3.06 0.09 -28.85
C VAL A 291 3.83 0.44 -27.56
N GLY A 292 3.39 1.38 -26.76
CA GLY A 292 3.98 1.78 -25.48
C GLY A 292 2.91 2.15 -24.44
N GLY A 293 1.65 1.77 -24.69
CA GLY A 293 0.54 2.07 -23.79
C GLY A 293 0.38 3.58 -23.58
N PHE A 294 0.11 4.00 -22.33
CA PHE A 294 -0.12 5.41 -21.99
C PHE A 294 1.14 6.28 -22.17
N ASN A 295 2.34 5.68 -22.15
CA ASN A 295 3.62 6.38 -22.30
C ASN A 295 3.99 6.70 -23.76
N THR A 296 3.24 6.20 -24.75
CA THR A 296 3.61 6.25 -26.17
C THR A 296 3.94 7.66 -26.67
N GLU A 297 3.20 8.66 -26.23
CA GLU A 297 3.37 10.05 -26.66
C GLU A 297 4.29 10.87 -25.73
N TYR A 298 4.68 10.31 -24.59
CA TYR A 298 5.55 11.01 -23.64
C TYR A 298 7.03 10.81 -24.00
N ALA A 299 7.76 11.91 -23.98
CA ALA A 299 9.21 11.92 -24.23
C ALA A 299 9.96 12.65 -23.11
N ALA A 300 11.28 12.61 -23.15
CA ALA A 300 12.18 13.38 -22.31
C ALA A 300 11.83 13.34 -20.81
N PHE A 301 11.59 14.51 -20.20
CA PHE A 301 11.32 14.63 -18.78
C PHE A 301 9.98 14.03 -18.35
N GLY A 302 8.93 14.14 -19.19
CA GLY A 302 7.61 13.54 -18.89
C GLY A 302 7.69 12.02 -18.77
N PHE A 303 8.38 11.36 -19.69
CA PHE A 303 8.64 9.93 -19.62
C PHE A 303 9.49 9.55 -18.40
N ALA A 304 10.53 10.36 -18.08
CA ALA A 304 11.37 10.13 -16.93
C ALA A 304 10.59 10.13 -15.60
N LEU A 305 9.60 11.02 -15.45
CA LEU A 305 8.76 11.08 -14.26
C LEU A 305 7.89 9.82 -14.09
N PHE A 306 7.27 9.30 -15.15
CA PHE A 306 6.51 8.05 -15.09
C PHE A 306 7.41 6.87 -14.72
N PHE A 307 8.57 6.76 -15.37
CA PHE A 307 9.54 5.71 -15.09
C PHE A 307 10.05 5.77 -13.64
N LEU A 308 10.33 6.98 -13.14
CA LEU A 308 10.75 7.19 -11.76
C LEU A 308 9.63 6.83 -10.77
N ALA A 309 8.36 7.20 -11.09
CA ALA A 309 7.20 6.84 -10.29
C ALA A 309 7.00 5.32 -10.19
N GLU A 310 7.15 4.60 -11.29
CA GLU A 310 7.01 3.14 -11.34
C GLU A 310 8.04 2.43 -10.45
N PHE A 311 9.33 2.82 -10.56
CA PHE A 311 10.38 2.24 -9.72
C PHE A 311 10.24 2.64 -8.25
N MET A 312 9.86 3.90 -7.97
CA MET A 312 9.59 4.33 -6.60
C MET A 312 8.43 3.56 -6.00
N ASN A 313 7.37 3.34 -6.76
CA ASN A 313 6.20 2.58 -6.32
C ASN A 313 6.58 1.13 -5.97
N THR A 314 7.51 0.53 -6.74
CA THR A 314 8.03 -0.83 -6.44
C THR A 314 8.75 -0.87 -5.09
N ILE A 315 9.59 0.13 -4.78
CA ILE A 315 10.26 0.24 -3.48
C ILE A 315 9.25 0.49 -2.37
N THR A 316 8.32 1.40 -2.60
CA THR A 316 7.30 1.79 -1.63
C THR A 316 6.39 0.61 -1.27
N MET A 317 5.89 -0.13 -2.26
CA MET A 317 5.07 -1.32 -2.02
C MET A 317 5.86 -2.43 -1.32
N SER A 318 7.13 -2.61 -1.65
CA SER A 318 8.01 -3.53 -0.89
C SER A 318 8.12 -3.09 0.58
N GLY A 319 8.29 -1.79 0.83
CA GLY A 319 8.32 -1.23 2.19
C GLY A 319 6.99 -1.41 2.93
N VAL A 320 5.87 -1.23 2.25
CA VAL A 320 4.52 -1.46 2.82
C VAL A 320 4.33 -2.94 3.18
N VAL A 321 4.73 -3.88 2.31
CA VAL A 321 4.68 -5.33 2.61
C VAL A 321 5.50 -5.65 3.86
N VAL A 322 6.72 -5.15 3.96
CA VAL A 322 7.59 -5.37 5.12
C VAL A 322 6.97 -4.80 6.39
N THR A 323 6.40 -3.60 6.34
CA THR A 323 5.76 -2.93 7.48
C THR A 323 4.51 -3.68 7.95
N LEU A 324 3.68 -4.15 7.03
CA LEU A 324 2.39 -4.76 7.34
C LEU A 324 2.49 -6.21 7.79
N PHE A 325 3.41 -6.99 7.21
CA PHE A 325 3.41 -8.44 7.39
C PHE A 325 4.65 -9.01 8.09
N LEU A 326 5.77 -8.28 8.10
CA LEU A 326 7.06 -8.78 8.58
C LEU A 326 7.66 -7.96 9.73
N GLY A 327 6.83 -7.21 10.44
CA GLY A 327 7.27 -6.42 11.58
C GLY A 327 8.14 -5.21 11.23
N GLY A 328 8.18 -4.75 9.98
CA GLY A 328 8.91 -3.54 9.60
C GLY A 328 10.37 -3.55 10.04
N PRO A 329 10.81 -2.50 10.79
CA PRO A 329 12.17 -2.37 11.31
C PRO A 329 12.53 -3.35 12.43
N GLN A 330 11.58 -4.11 12.98
CA GLN A 330 11.87 -5.02 14.10
C GLN A 330 12.86 -6.12 13.69
N PRO A 331 13.79 -6.50 14.57
CA PRO A 331 14.69 -7.61 14.34
C PRO A 331 13.94 -8.94 14.27
N LEU A 332 14.61 -9.97 13.79
CA LEU A 332 14.09 -11.34 13.87
C LEU A 332 14.13 -11.82 15.31
N SER A 333 12.97 -12.04 15.93
CA SER A 333 12.87 -12.56 17.29
C SER A 333 12.02 -13.84 17.34
N ILE A 334 12.50 -14.86 18.04
CA ILE A 334 11.81 -16.14 18.25
C ILE A 334 11.80 -16.41 19.76
N GLY A 335 10.66 -16.20 20.42
CA GLY A 335 10.58 -16.25 21.88
C GLY A 335 11.53 -15.23 22.51
N ASP A 336 12.39 -15.70 23.43
CA ASP A 336 13.36 -14.84 24.13
C ASP A 336 14.64 -14.55 23.33
N TRP A 337 14.81 -15.17 22.16
CA TRP A 337 15.99 -14.95 21.32
C TRP A 337 15.72 -13.85 20.31
N THR A 338 16.58 -12.84 20.27
CA THR A 338 16.58 -11.76 19.27
C THR A 338 17.88 -11.76 18.49
N ALA A 339 17.78 -11.57 17.19
CA ALA A 339 18.95 -11.43 16.31
C ALA A 339 19.48 -10.00 16.42
N ASP A 340 20.28 -9.73 17.46
CA ASP A 340 20.87 -8.41 17.65
C ASP A 340 22.16 -8.27 16.84
N ILE A 341 22.39 -7.08 16.29
CA ILE A 341 23.62 -6.73 15.58
C ILE A 341 24.51 -5.92 16.54
N PRO A 342 25.48 -6.53 17.21
CA PRO A 342 26.16 -5.94 18.38
C PRO A 342 27.00 -4.69 18.11
N LEU A 343 27.24 -4.32 16.85
CA LEU A 343 28.03 -3.15 16.47
C LEU A 343 27.20 -1.91 16.15
N ILE A 344 25.87 -2.02 16.07
CA ILE A 344 25.00 -0.95 15.58
C ILE A 344 24.15 -0.44 16.75
N PRO A 345 24.05 0.90 16.96
CA PRO A 345 23.13 1.45 17.96
C PRO A 345 21.67 1.01 17.69
N ASN A 346 20.90 0.71 18.74
CA ASN A 346 19.54 0.18 18.65
C ASN A 346 18.63 0.98 17.68
N GLY A 347 18.78 2.28 17.63
CA GLY A 347 17.99 3.13 16.73
C GLY A 347 18.31 2.98 15.23
N LEU A 348 19.55 2.58 14.88
CA LEU A 348 19.98 2.29 13.51
C LEU A 348 19.84 0.82 13.15
N GLU A 349 19.87 -0.06 14.13
CA GLU A 349 19.67 -1.49 13.94
C GLU A 349 18.33 -1.78 13.24
N GLY A 350 17.24 -1.15 13.69
CA GLY A 350 15.95 -1.26 13.04
C GLY A 350 15.98 -0.89 11.55
N THR A 351 16.75 0.15 11.20
CA THR A 351 16.90 0.56 9.80
C THR A 351 17.62 -0.52 8.97
N VAL A 352 18.63 -1.18 9.54
CA VAL A 352 19.35 -2.27 8.85
C VAL A 352 18.40 -3.46 8.62
N TRP A 353 17.62 -3.85 9.61
CA TRP A 353 16.63 -4.93 9.47
C TRP A 353 15.56 -4.60 8.43
N PHE A 354 15.06 -3.37 8.44
CA PHE A 354 14.11 -2.90 7.43
C PHE A 354 14.70 -3.00 6.02
N VAL A 355 15.91 -2.50 5.82
CA VAL A 355 16.60 -2.52 4.53
C VAL A 355 16.85 -3.95 4.05
N LEU A 356 17.27 -4.87 4.92
CA LEU A 356 17.48 -6.28 4.57
C LEU A 356 16.17 -6.94 4.08
N LYS A 357 15.06 -6.74 4.82
CA LYS A 357 13.74 -7.26 4.43
C LYS A 357 13.25 -6.61 3.13
N LEU A 358 13.48 -5.31 2.96
CA LEU A 358 13.16 -4.57 1.74
C LEU A 358 13.89 -5.15 0.53
N PHE A 359 15.20 -5.39 0.63
CA PHE A 359 16.00 -6.01 -0.42
C PHE A 359 15.52 -7.40 -0.80
N LEU A 360 15.05 -8.18 0.16
CA LEU A 360 14.46 -9.49 -0.10
C LEU A 360 13.24 -9.36 -1.04
N PHE A 361 12.32 -8.41 -0.78
CA PHE A 361 11.16 -8.20 -1.63
C PHE A 361 11.50 -7.60 -2.98
N LEU A 362 12.44 -6.67 -3.04
CA LEU A 362 12.93 -6.15 -4.32
C LEU A 362 13.52 -7.27 -5.18
N TYR A 363 14.26 -8.20 -4.57
CA TYR A 363 14.78 -9.37 -5.27
C TYR A 363 13.64 -10.30 -5.74
N ILE A 364 12.62 -10.55 -4.91
CA ILE A 364 11.45 -11.36 -5.27
C ILE A 364 10.71 -10.74 -6.46
N TYR A 365 10.49 -9.42 -6.48
CA TYR A 365 9.84 -8.75 -7.61
C TYR A 365 10.65 -8.89 -8.92
N VAL A 366 11.98 -8.72 -8.86
CA VAL A 366 12.84 -8.93 -10.03
C VAL A 366 12.82 -10.39 -10.49
N TRP A 367 12.82 -11.33 -9.55
CA TRP A 367 12.76 -12.76 -9.86
C TRP A 367 11.42 -13.16 -10.49
N ILE A 368 10.30 -12.70 -9.95
CA ILE A 368 8.96 -12.88 -10.51
C ILE A 368 8.91 -12.33 -11.95
N ARG A 369 9.43 -11.13 -12.18
CA ARG A 369 9.51 -10.51 -13.51
C ARG A 369 10.29 -11.36 -14.51
N ALA A 370 11.36 -12.00 -14.08
CA ALA A 370 12.23 -12.78 -14.97
C ALA A 370 11.74 -14.20 -15.23
N THR A 371 10.86 -14.75 -14.38
CA THR A 371 10.48 -16.17 -14.41
C THR A 371 9.05 -16.42 -14.83
N LEU A 372 8.09 -15.59 -14.43
CA LEU A 372 6.68 -15.80 -14.71
C LEU A 372 6.30 -15.33 -16.13
N PRO A 373 5.51 -16.12 -16.86
CA PRO A 373 4.96 -15.69 -18.14
C PRO A 373 3.92 -14.58 -17.91
N ARG A 374 3.77 -13.72 -18.91
CA ARG A 374 2.78 -12.65 -18.91
C ARG A 374 1.36 -13.23 -19.02
N LEU A 375 0.45 -12.71 -18.21
CA LEU A 375 -0.97 -13.05 -18.28
C LEU A 375 -1.66 -12.24 -19.39
N ARG A 376 -2.75 -12.78 -19.92
CA ARG A 376 -3.63 -12.08 -20.84
C ARG A 376 -4.63 -11.22 -20.07
N TYR A 377 -5.14 -10.12 -20.67
CA TYR A 377 -6.02 -9.17 -19.99
C TYR A 377 -7.27 -9.80 -19.37
N ASP A 378 -7.96 -10.69 -20.14
CA ASP A 378 -9.12 -11.44 -19.66
C ASP A 378 -8.78 -12.35 -18.46
N GLN A 379 -7.66 -13.07 -18.51
CA GLN A 379 -7.19 -13.92 -17.41
C GLN A 379 -6.87 -13.09 -16.15
N LEU A 380 -6.26 -11.93 -16.34
CA LEU A 380 -5.95 -11.00 -15.26
C LEU A 380 -7.21 -10.49 -14.59
N MET A 381 -8.20 -10.02 -15.37
CA MET A 381 -9.46 -9.53 -14.82
C MET A 381 -10.26 -10.65 -14.14
N ASP A 382 -10.26 -11.85 -14.71
CA ASP A 382 -10.89 -13.03 -14.11
C ASP A 382 -10.22 -13.44 -12.79
N LEU A 383 -8.88 -13.38 -12.71
CA LEU A 383 -8.14 -13.64 -11.48
C LEU A 383 -8.52 -12.63 -10.37
N GLY A 384 -8.57 -11.35 -10.68
CA GLY A 384 -8.94 -10.31 -9.73
C GLY A 384 -10.36 -10.49 -9.19
N TRP A 385 -11.34 -10.50 -10.10
CA TRP A 385 -12.76 -10.50 -9.72
C TRP A 385 -13.31 -11.85 -9.27
N LYS A 386 -12.90 -12.94 -9.91
CA LYS A 386 -13.46 -14.27 -9.64
C LYS A 386 -12.70 -15.06 -8.59
N VAL A 387 -11.43 -14.73 -8.33
CA VAL A 387 -10.60 -15.46 -7.37
C VAL A 387 -10.16 -14.59 -6.22
N MET A 388 -9.44 -13.49 -6.47
CA MET A 388 -8.78 -12.74 -5.41
C MET A 388 -9.76 -12.02 -4.49
N ILE A 389 -10.74 -11.29 -5.03
CA ILE A 389 -11.74 -10.59 -4.21
C ILE A 389 -12.56 -11.57 -3.38
N PRO A 390 -13.15 -12.66 -3.93
CA PRO A 390 -13.89 -13.64 -3.11
C PRO A 390 -13.03 -14.33 -2.06
N VAL A 391 -11.78 -14.69 -2.38
CA VAL A 391 -10.86 -15.32 -1.43
C VAL A 391 -10.50 -14.36 -0.31
N ALA A 392 -10.14 -13.10 -0.63
CA ALA A 392 -9.83 -12.08 0.36
C ALA A 392 -11.01 -11.78 1.28
N LEU A 393 -12.22 -11.62 0.69
CA LEU A 393 -13.45 -11.38 1.46
C LEU A 393 -13.78 -12.57 2.36
N GLY A 394 -13.72 -13.79 1.82
CA GLY A 394 -13.98 -15.01 2.59
C GLY A 394 -13.03 -15.15 3.77
N TRP A 395 -11.73 -14.88 3.54
CA TRP A 395 -10.72 -14.93 4.60
C TRP A 395 -10.90 -13.82 5.64
N PHE A 396 -11.22 -12.61 5.20
CA PHE A 396 -11.53 -11.49 6.09
C PHE A 396 -12.73 -11.82 7.01
N LEU A 397 -13.81 -12.38 6.45
CA LEU A 397 -14.98 -12.80 7.22
C LEU A 397 -14.65 -13.92 8.21
N LEU A 398 -13.80 -14.86 7.83
CA LEU A 398 -13.32 -15.92 8.72
C LEU A 398 -12.55 -15.34 9.91
N LEU A 399 -11.62 -14.41 9.68
CA LEU A 399 -10.87 -13.76 10.75
C LEU A 399 -11.79 -12.92 11.67
N ALA A 400 -12.75 -12.20 11.07
CA ALA A 400 -13.74 -11.44 11.83
C ALA A 400 -14.59 -12.34 12.74
N ALA A 401 -15.02 -13.48 12.21
CA ALA A 401 -15.78 -14.46 13.02
C ALA A 401 -14.96 -15.05 14.16
N ILE A 402 -13.67 -15.35 13.91
CA ILE A 402 -12.74 -15.84 14.96
C ILE A 402 -12.55 -14.76 16.04
N GLN A 403 -12.39 -13.49 15.65
CA GLN A 403 -12.21 -12.40 16.61
C GLN A 403 -13.46 -12.21 17.48
N VAL A 404 -14.64 -12.16 16.86
CA VAL A 404 -15.93 -12.10 17.60
C VAL A 404 -16.09 -13.32 18.51
N GLY A 405 -15.73 -14.52 18.04
CA GLY A 405 -15.79 -15.74 18.84
C GLY A 405 -14.87 -15.67 20.08
N ARG A 406 -13.69 -15.07 19.94
CA ARG A 406 -12.77 -14.84 21.08
C ARG A 406 -13.34 -13.84 22.09
N ASP A 407 -13.91 -12.74 21.60
CA ASP A 407 -14.49 -11.69 22.45
C ASP A 407 -15.74 -12.16 23.22
N GLN A 408 -16.44 -13.17 22.69
CA GLN A 408 -17.65 -13.75 23.30
C GLN A 408 -17.40 -15.08 24.03
N ASP A 409 -16.13 -15.50 24.19
CA ASP A 409 -15.72 -16.78 24.80
C ASP A 409 -16.37 -18.02 24.13
N TRP A 410 -16.68 -17.93 22.83
CA TRP A 410 -17.24 -19.06 22.09
C TRP A 410 -16.15 -20.09 21.75
N SER A 411 -16.56 -21.35 21.58
CA SER A 411 -15.64 -22.37 21.09
C SER A 411 -15.14 -22.03 19.70
N ILE A 412 -13.87 -21.69 19.56
CA ILE A 412 -13.23 -21.29 18.29
C ILE A 412 -13.45 -22.37 17.22
N ALA A 413 -13.37 -23.66 17.61
CA ALA A 413 -13.58 -24.77 16.67
C ALA A 413 -14.98 -24.75 16.04
N VAL A 414 -16.02 -24.41 16.81
CA VAL A 414 -17.40 -24.30 16.33
C VAL A 414 -17.55 -23.08 15.43
N VAL A 415 -16.98 -21.93 15.80
CA VAL A 415 -17.00 -20.72 14.98
C VAL A 415 -16.33 -20.95 13.63
N VAL A 416 -15.15 -21.55 13.62
CA VAL A 416 -14.41 -21.87 12.39
C VAL A 416 -15.20 -22.85 11.52
N ALA A 417 -15.77 -23.90 12.11
CA ALA A 417 -16.57 -24.90 11.37
C ALA A 417 -17.81 -24.27 10.71
N ILE A 418 -18.55 -23.42 11.44
CA ILE A 418 -19.73 -22.73 10.91
C ILE A 418 -19.31 -21.76 9.80
N THR A 419 -18.28 -20.95 10.01
CA THR A 419 -17.82 -19.97 9.02
C THR A 419 -17.35 -20.66 7.75
N LEU A 420 -16.56 -21.74 7.87
CA LEU A 420 -16.13 -22.52 6.73
C LEU A 420 -17.33 -23.16 5.98
N ALA A 421 -18.32 -23.67 6.69
CA ALA A 421 -19.53 -24.21 6.10
C ALA A 421 -20.28 -23.13 5.27
N VAL A 422 -20.44 -21.92 5.83
CA VAL A 422 -21.06 -20.78 5.13
C VAL A 422 -20.26 -20.39 3.89
N LEU A 423 -18.93 -20.31 3.99
CA LEU A 423 -18.06 -19.99 2.87
C LEU A 423 -18.11 -21.05 1.76
N VAL A 424 -18.13 -22.32 2.12
CA VAL A 424 -18.27 -23.43 1.15
C VAL A 424 -19.62 -23.37 0.45
N VAL A 425 -20.71 -23.12 1.17
CA VAL A 425 -22.05 -22.97 0.59
C VAL A 425 -22.06 -21.74 -0.35
N GLY A 426 -21.52 -20.59 0.10
CA GLY A 426 -21.41 -19.38 -0.72
C GLY A 426 -20.60 -19.63 -2.02
N TRP A 427 -19.47 -20.32 -1.91
CA TRP A 427 -18.66 -20.69 -3.07
C TRP A 427 -19.41 -21.65 -4.00
N ALA A 428 -20.09 -22.66 -3.48
CA ALA A 428 -20.90 -23.61 -4.26
C ALA A 428 -22.01 -22.88 -5.02
N LEU A 429 -22.72 -21.94 -4.36
CA LEU A 429 -23.73 -21.10 -5.00
C LEU A 429 -23.13 -20.22 -6.12
N MET A 430 -21.98 -19.64 -5.90
CA MET A 430 -21.27 -18.84 -6.91
C MET A 430 -20.90 -19.70 -8.14
N VAL A 431 -20.35 -20.90 -7.91
CA VAL A 431 -20.02 -21.85 -9.00
C VAL A 431 -21.29 -22.31 -9.74
N ALA A 432 -22.39 -22.54 -9.02
CA ALA A 432 -23.66 -22.87 -9.64
C ALA A 432 -24.20 -21.71 -10.49
N ALA A 433 -24.14 -20.47 -9.99
CA ALA A 433 -24.58 -19.29 -10.72
C ALA A 433 -23.75 -19.05 -11.99
N THR A 434 -22.43 -19.21 -11.92
CA THR A 434 -21.55 -19.09 -13.10
C THR A 434 -21.86 -20.13 -14.17
N LYS A 435 -22.09 -21.39 -13.77
CA LYS A 435 -22.49 -22.46 -14.70
C LYS A 435 -23.84 -22.18 -15.39
N VAL A 436 -24.81 -21.65 -14.64
CA VAL A 436 -26.11 -21.26 -15.18
C VAL A 436 -25.96 -20.10 -16.17
N SER A 437 -25.17 -19.09 -15.82
CA SER A 437 -24.88 -17.95 -16.69
C SER A 437 -24.20 -18.37 -18.01
N THR A 438 -23.20 -19.26 -17.95
CA THR A 438 -22.52 -19.77 -19.13
C THR A 438 -23.50 -20.53 -20.02
N ARG A 439 -24.33 -21.42 -19.44
CA ARG A 439 -25.34 -22.17 -20.16
C ARG A 439 -26.40 -21.28 -20.82
N ASN A 440 -26.77 -20.17 -20.20
CA ASN A 440 -27.71 -19.22 -20.78
C ASN A 440 -27.09 -18.46 -21.97
N ARG A 441 -25.82 -18.08 -21.89
CA ARG A 441 -25.09 -17.44 -23.01
C ARG A 441 -24.94 -18.37 -24.19
N GLU A 442 -24.65 -19.65 -23.95
CA GLU A 442 -24.60 -20.67 -25.01
C GLU A 442 -25.95 -20.86 -25.72
N ARG A 443 -27.06 -20.79 -24.95
CA ARG A 443 -28.42 -20.87 -25.52
C ARG A 443 -28.78 -19.62 -26.32
N GLU A 444 -28.40 -18.42 -25.86
CA GLU A 444 -28.58 -17.16 -26.57
C GLU A 444 -27.73 -17.10 -27.86
N GLY A 445 -26.45 -17.54 -27.79
CA GLY A 445 -25.56 -17.63 -28.95
C GLY A 445 -25.95 -18.69 -29.96
N ALA A 446 -26.72 -19.74 -29.58
CA ALA A 446 -27.25 -20.75 -30.48
C ALA A 446 -28.59 -20.33 -31.12
N ALA A 447 -29.18 -19.22 -30.68
CA ALA A 447 -30.43 -18.67 -31.19
C ALA A 447 -30.23 -17.61 -32.30
N TYR A 448 -29.00 -17.27 -32.60
CA TYR A 448 -28.55 -16.43 -33.72
C TYR A 448 -27.68 -17.24 -34.68
#